data_b3fabba1233932dfc1b86a7545c5fb1c
#
_entry.id   b3fabba1233932dfc1b86a7545c5fb1c
#
_cell.length_a   1.000
_cell.length_b   1.000
_cell.length_c   1.000
_cell.angle_alpha   90.00
_cell.angle_beta   90.00
_cell.angle_gamma   90.00
#
_symmetry.space_group_name_H-M   'P 1'
#
loop_
_entity.id
_entity.type
_entity.pdbx_description
1 polymer ?
#
loop_
_entity_poly.entity_id
_entity_poly.type
_entity_poly.pdbx_seq_one_letter_code
_entity_poly.pdbx_strand_id
1 'polypeptide(L)'
;MPKVAYSDEDRERIRMQLVTVGLELMAKQGIQHTTVEQVYKKVGISRTFFYSFFATKEDLIVETLYLQQPKIIKYVQTLMADPALSWRDAVKQFLHACCYGEKNGIAVLTIEEQQLIFKRLSKESYQVFRQKQLRLFGEILENFGIRADTA
;
A
#
# COMPACT_ATOMS: atom_id res chain seq x y z
N MET A 1 25.72 -7.41 28.13
CA MET A 1 25.46 -7.70 26.70
C MET A 1 25.77 -6.48 25.88
N PRO A 2 26.67 -6.55 24.92
CA PRO A 2 26.85 -5.43 24.01
C PRO A 2 25.56 -5.22 23.23
N LYS A 3 25.07 -3.99 23.18
CA LYS A 3 24.01 -3.60 22.28
C LYS A 3 24.50 -3.86 20.85
N VAL A 4 23.84 -4.75 20.14
CA VAL A 4 24.09 -4.91 18.70
C VAL A 4 23.70 -3.61 18.03
N ALA A 5 24.70 -2.86 17.58
CA ALA A 5 24.46 -1.66 16.81
C ALA A 5 24.08 -2.09 15.39
N TYR A 6 22.84 -1.83 14.99
CA TYR A 6 22.42 -2.03 13.60
C TYR A 6 23.01 -0.94 12.72
N SER A 7 23.62 -1.33 11.60
CA SER A 7 24.06 -0.37 10.58
C SER A 7 22.84 0.26 9.90
N ASP A 8 23.05 1.38 9.19
CA ASP A 8 21.99 2.01 8.40
C ASP A 8 21.44 1.05 7.33
N GLU A 9 22.31 0.21 6.74
CA GLU A 9 21.90 -0.82 5.80
C GLU A 9 21.03 -1.89 6.46
N ASP A 10 21.38 -2.34 7.67
CA ASP A 10 20.59 -3.31 8.45
C ASP A 10 19.22 -2.71 8.79
N ARG A 11 19.18 -1.45 9.20
CA ARG A 11 17.93 -0.76 9.52
C ARG A 11 17.04 -0.65 8.30
N GLU A 12 17.57 -0.27 7.16
CA GLU A 12 16.79 -0.14 5.92
C GLU A 12 16.27 -1.52 5.46
N ARG A 13 17.07 -2.57 5.57
CA ARG A 13 16.64 -3.94 5.26
C ARG A 13 15.47 -4.37 6.15
N ILE A 14 15.56 -4.13 7.46
CA ILE A 14 14.50 -4.46 8.41
C ILE A 14 13.24 -3.63 8.12
N ARG A 15 13.41 -2.35 7.83
CA ARG A 15 12.30 -1.46 7.44
C ARG A 15 11.56 -2.01 6.21
N MET A 16 12.30 -2.41 5.17
CA MET A 16 11.70 -3.01 3.98
C MET A 16 11.02 -4.35 4.26
N GLN A 17 11.57 -5.17 5.17
CA GLN A 17 10.92 -6.40 5.61
C GLN A 17 9.58 -6.11 6.31
N LEU A 18 9.53 -5.09 7.16
CA LEU A 18 8.30 -4.67 7.83
C LEU A 18 7.24 -4.22 6.82
N VAL A 19 7.64 -3.44 5.83
CA VAL A 19 6.73 -2.96 4.77
C VAL A 19 6.22 -4.14 3.92
N THR A 20 7.11 -5.03 3.51
CA THR A 20 6.77 -6.19 2.67
C THR A 20 5.82 -7.14 3.41
N VAL A 21 6.13 -7.50 4.65
CA VAL A 21 5.28 -8.35 5.49
C VAL A 21 3.95 -7.67 5.77
N GLY A 22 3.98 -6.36 6.05
CA GLY A 22 2.77 -5.57 6.24
C GLY A 22 1.85 -5.63 5.03
N LEU A 23 2.39 -5.43 3.83
CA LEU A 23 1.61 -5.52 2.59
C LEU A 23 1.05 -6.93 2.37
N GLU A 24 1.84 -7.97 2.55
CA GLU A 24 1.40 -9.36 2.41
C GLU A 24 0.21 -9.68 3.32
N LEU A 25 0.30 -9.30 4.59
CA LEU A 25 -0.78 -9.52 5.55
C LEU A 25 -2.02 -8.69 5.22
N MET A 26 -1.83 -7.41 4.89
CA MET A 26 -2.94 -6.50 4.59
C MET A 26 -3.66 -6.90 3.30
N ALA A 27 -2.94 -7.37 2.30
CA ALA A 27 -3.52 -7.85 1.04
C ALA A 27 -4.27 -9.17 1.21
N LYS A 28 -3.85 -10.01 2.15
CA LYS A 28 -4.44 -11.33 2.40
C LYS A 28 -5.67 -11.27 3.33
N GLN A 29 -5.59 -10.50 4.39
CA GLN A 29 -6.60 -10.52 5.46
C GLN A 29 -7.26 -9.15 5.70
N GLY A 30 -6.87 -8.13 4.94
CA GLY A 30 -7.36 -6.76 5.09
C GLY A 30 -6.54 -5.94 6.08
N ILE A 31 -6.49 -4.64 5.85
CA ILE A 31 -5.76 -3.68 6.70
C ILE A 31 -6.34 -3.68 8.12
N GLN A 32 -7.67 -3.72 8.22
CA GLN A 32 -8.38 -3.71 9.50
C GLN A 32 -8.03 -4.92 10.39
N HIS A 33 -7.80 -6.07 9.78
CA HIS A 33 -7.49 -7.31 10.49
C HIS A 33 -6.00 -7.57 10.66
N THR A 34 -5.15 -6.66 10.21
CA THR A 34 -3.70 -6.75 10.36
C THR A 34 -3.27 -5.89 11.54
N THR A 35 -2.59 -6.48 12.50
CA THR A 35 -2.05 -5.78 13.67
C THR A 35 -0.56 -5.51 13.50
N VAL A 36 -0.08 -4.45 14.14
CA VAL A 36 1.36 -4.14 14.23
C VAL A 36 2.12 -5.33 14.83
N GLU A 37 1.55 -5.98 15.85
CA GLU A 37 2.14 -7.14 16.50
C GLU A 37 2.36 -8.31 15.54
N GLN A 38 1.40 -8.63 14.69
CA GLN A 38 1.55 -9.66 13.66
C GLN A 38 2.73 -9.36 12.73
N VAL A 39 2.90 -8.09 12.36
CA VAL A 39 3.96 -7.66 11.46
C VAL A 39 5.33 -7.79 12.11
N TYR A 40 5.55 -7.19 13.29
CA TYR A 40 6.88 -7.22 13.90
C TYR A 40 7.27 -8.61 14.39
N LYS A 41 6.32 -9.42 14.84
CA LYS A 41 6.59 -10.82 15.23
C LYS A 41 7.02 -11.66 14.02
N LYS A 42 6.37 -11.47 12.88
CA LYS A 42 6.73 -12.22 11.67
C LYS A 42 8.11 -11.83 11.16
N VAL A 43 8.52 -10.59 11.31
CA VAL A 43 9.87 -10.12 10.97
C VAL A 43 10.90 -10.57 12.03
N GLY A 44 10.47 -10.80 13.27
CA GLY A 44 11.33 -11.25 14.37
C GLY A 44 11.99 -10.13 15.13
N ILE A 45 11.35 -8.98 15.24
CA ILE A 45 11.84 -7.83 16.01
C ILE A 45 10.91 -7.52 17.20
N SER A 46 11.38 -6.70 18.12
CA SER A 46 10.58 -6.26 19.27
C SER A 46 9.60 -5.15 18.89
N ARG A 47 8.58 -4.97 19.72
CA ARG A 47 7.63 -3.87 19.62
C ARG A 47 8.33 -2.50 19.64
N THR A 48 9.24 -2.32 20.57
CA THR A 48 10.00 -1.06 20.71
C THR A 48 10.80 -0.76 19.45
N PHE A 49 11.43 -1.79 18.87
CA PHE A 49 12.20 -1.63 17.66
C PHE A 49 11.31 -1.28 16.45
N PHE A 50 10.13 -1.90 16.36
CA PHE A 50 9.14 -1.53 15.35
C PHE A 50 8.81 -0.02 15.40
N TYR A 51 8.50 0.49 16.58
CA TYR A 51 8.14 1.91 16.74
C TYR A 51 9.31 2.87 16.55
N SER A 52 10.53 2.37 16.44
CA SER A 52 11.67 3.19 15.97
C SER A 52 11.65 3.44 14.46
N PHE A 53 10.91 2.63 13.70
CA PHE A 53 10.74 2.80 12.25
C PHE A 53 9.45 3.52 11.89
N PHE A 54 8.37 3.18 12.57
CA PHE A 54 7.02 3.71 12.29
C PHE A 54 6.38 4.20 13.58
N ALA A 55 6.05 5.47 13.64
CA ALA A 55 5.45 6.08 14.83
C ALA A 55 4.04 5.53 15.08
N THR A 56 3.30 5.21 14.03
CA THR A 56 1.93 4.68 14.09
C THR A 56 1.74 3.54 13.09
N LYS A 57 0.67 2.76 13.26
CA LYS A 57 0.24 1.78 12.26
C LYS A 57 -0.04 2.44 10.90
N GLU A 58 -0.59 3.64 10.92
CA GLU A 58 -0.94 4.37 9.70
C GLU A 58 0.31 4.76 8.89
N ASP A 59 1.43 5.07 9.55
CA ASP A 59 2.71 5.27 8.86
C ASP A 59 3.15 4.00 8.10
N LEU A 60 2.98 2.83 8.72
CA LEU A 60 3.26 1.56 8.04
C LEU A 60 2.29 1.32 6.88
N ILE A 61 0.99 1.54 7.09
CA ILE A 61 -0.04 1.36 6.05
C ILE A 61 0.33 2.15 4.80
N VAL A 62 0.67 3.42 4.95
CA VAL A 62 1.02 4.31 3.84
C VAL A 62 2.20 3.76 3.04
N GLU A 63 3.25 3.27 3.72
CA GLU A 63 4.41 2.68 3.06
C GLU A 63 4.06 1.37 2.33
N THR A 64 3.15 0.55 2.88
CA THR A 64 2.68 -0.66 2.19
C THR A 64 1.91 -0.30 0.92
N LEU A 65 1.11 0.75 0.96
CA LEU A 65 0.37 1.21 -0.22
C LEU A 65 1.31 1.75 -1.30
N TYR A 66 2.39 2.45 -0.92
CA TYR A 66 3.40 2.88 -1.88
C TYR A 66 4.11 1.70 -2.55
N LEU A 67 4.42 0.66 -1.78
CA LEU A 67 5.00 -0.56 -2.33
C LEU A 67 4.05 -1.27 -3.31
N GLN A 68 2.75 -1.17 -3.07
CA GLN A 68 1.71 -1.79 -3.91
C GLN A 68 1.46 -1.04 -5.22
N GLN A 69 1.70 0.28 -5.28
CA GLN A 69 1.33 1.11 -6.43
C GLN A 69 1.82 0.56 -7.78
N PRO A 70 3.10 0.16 -7.94
CA PRO A 70 3.57 -0.42 -9.21
C PRO A 70 2.83 -1.69 -9.60
N LYS A 71 2.41 -2.50 -8.63
CA LYS A 71 1.64 -3.73 -8.87
C LYS A 71 0.25 -3.42 -9.41
N ILE A 72 -0.38 -2.36 -8.92
CA ILE A 72 -1.69 -1.90 -9.40
C ILE A 72 -1.58 -1.44 -10.85
N ILE A 73 -0.59 -0.63 -11.17
CA ILE A 73 -0.36 -0.15 -12.54
C ILE A 73 -0.07 -1.32 -13.48
N LYS A 74 0.78 -2.27 -13.08
CA LYS A 74 1.05 -3.47 -13.87
C LYS A 74 -0.22 -4.31 -14.10
N TYR A 75 -1.09 -4.40 -13.11
CA TYR A 75 -2.36 -5.10 -13.23
C TYR A 75 -3.26 -4.44 -14.28
N VAL A 76 -3.40 -3.11 -14.26
CA VAL A 76 -4.15 -2.37 -15.28
C VAL A 76 -3.56 -2.61 -16.67
N GLN A 77 -2.23 -2.54 -16.79
CA GLN A 77 -1.55 -2.80 -18.08
C GLN A 77 -1.82 -4.21 -18.58
N THR A 78 -1.80 -5.21 -17.69
CA THR A 78 -2.10 -6.61 -18.02
C THR A 78 -3.54 -6.75 -18.51
N LEU A 79 -4.52 -6.12 -17.88
CA LEU A 79 -5.91 -6.14 -18.31
C LEU A 79 -6.08 -5.49 -19.70
N MET A 80 -5.43 -4.36 -19.92
CA MET A 80 -5.53 -3.65 -21.20
C MET A 80 -4.81 -4.37 -22.35
N ALA A 81 -3.79 -5.18 -22.04
CA ALA A 81 -3.07 -5.97 -23.04
C ALA A 81 -3.74 -7.30 -23.37
N ASP A 82 -4.74 -7.73 -22.60
CA ASP A 82 -5.44 -9.00 -22.83
C ASP A 82 -6.40 -8.88 -24.03
N PRO A 83 -6.14 -9.62 -25.15
CA PRO A 83 -6.97 -9.54 -26.35
C PRO A 83 -8.37 -10.16 -26.14
N ALA A 84 -8.57 -10.95 -25.10
CA ALA A 84 -9.86 -11.56 -24.76
C ALA A 84 -10.79 -10.59 -24.04
N LEU A 85 -10.28 -9.46 -23.56
CA LEU A 85 -11.05 -8.47 -22.82
C LEU A 85 -11.33 -7.23 -23.67
N SER A 86 -12.60 -6.82 -23.72
CA SER A 86 -12.95 -5.49 -24.18
C SER A 86 -12.46 -4.44 -23.16
N TRP A 87 -12.34 -3.20 -23.59
CA TRP A 87 -12.03 -2.08 -22.68
C TRP A 87 -12.99 -2.05 -21.48
N ARG A 88 -14.28 -2.23 -21.75
CA ARG A 88 -15.33 -2.24 -20.73
C ARG A 88 -15.12 -3.37 -19.72
N ASP A 89 -14.78 -4.57 -20.18
CA ASP A 89 -14.54 -5.71 -19.31
C ASP A 89 -13.25 -5.53 -18.49
N ALA A 90 -12.21 -4.95 -19.07
CA ALA A 90 -10.99 -4.61 -18.35
C ALA A 90 -11.25 -3.63 -17.20
N VAL A 91 -12.00 -2.57 -17.44
CA VAL A 91 -12.42 -1.60 -16.42
C VAL A 91 -13.27 -2.27 -15.33
N LYS A 92 -14.23 -3.11 -15.74
CA LYS A 92 -15.07 -3.85 -14.78
C LYS A 92 -14.26 -4.77 -13.87
N GLN A 93 -13.30 -5.51 -14.44
CA GLN A 93 -12.43 -6.39 -13.65
C GLN A 93 -11.58 -5.61 -12.67
N PHE A 94 -11.04 -4.46 -13.09
CA PHE A 94 -10.27 -3.59 -12.21
C PHE A 94 -11.12 -3.06 -11.05
N LEU A 95 -12.31 -2.54 -11.33
CA LEU A 95 -13.22 -2.05 -10.29
C LEU A 95 -13.65 -3.16 -9.34
N HIS A 96 -13.91 -4.36 -9.86
CA HIS A 96 -14.21 -5.53 -9.03
C HIS A 96 -13.05 -5.86 -8.09
N ALA A 97 -11.82 -5.86 -8.60
CA ALA A 97 -10.62 -6.10 -7.79
C ALA A 97 -10.46 -5.03 -6.68
N CYS A 98 -10.80 -3.78 -6.95
CA CYS A 98 -10.78 -2.72 -5.94
C CYS A 98 -11.87 -2.90 -4.87
N CYS A 99 -13.05 -3.42 -5.24
CA CYS A 99 -14.15 -3.67 -4.30
C CYS A 99 -13.92 -4.91 -3.44
N TYR A 100 -13.25 -5.92 -3.98
CA TYR A 100 -13.00 -7.21 -3.32
C TYR A 100 -11.49 -7.46 -3.19
N GLY A 101 -10.77 -6.47 -2.66
CA GLY A 101 -9.30 -6.47 -2.61
C GLY A 101 -8.70 -7.72 -1.98
N GLU A 102 -9.22 -8.21 -0.86
CA GLU A 102 -8.71 -9.39 -0.18
C GLU A 102 -8.73 -10.64 -1.06
N LYS A 103 -9.79 -10.81 -1.86
CA LYS A 103 -9.92 -11.93 -2.80
C LYS A 103 -8.95 -11.81 -3.98
N ASN A 104 -8.48 -10.62 -4.27
CA ASN A 104 -7.60 -10.32 -5.41
C ASN A 104 -6.17 -10.02 -4.98
N GLY A 105 -5.84 -10.17 -3.68
CA GLY A 105 -4.51 -9.91 -3.15
C GLY A 105 -4.11 -8.43 -3.18
N ILE A 106 -5.08 -7.53 -3.05
CA ILE A 106 -4.88 -6.09 -3.06
C ILE A 106 -5.31 -5.53 -1.70
N ALA A 107 -4.45 -4.71 -1.08
CA ALA A 107 -4.80 -3.95 0.10
C ALA A 107 -5.60 -2.70 -0.31
N VAL A 108 -6.82 -2.59 0.17
CA VAL A 108 -7.73 -1.49 -0.14
C VAL A 108 -8.11 -0.76 1.13
N LEU A 109 -8.04 0.57 1.11
CA LEU A 109 -8.45 1.42 2.21
C LEU A 109 -9.97 1.55 2.28
N THR A 110 -10.53 1.33 3.46
CA THR A 110 -11.90 1.73 3.77
C THR A 110 -11.96 3.24 4.05
N ILE A 111 -13.17 3.78 4.10
CA ILE A 111 -13.38 5.21 4.44
C ILE A 111 -12.87 5.49 5.85
N GLU A 112 -13.11 4.59 6.79
CA GLU A 112 -12.66 4.72 8.18
C GLU A 112 -11.12 4.74 8.26
N GLU A 113 -10.45 3.86 7.51
CA GLU A 113 -8.99 3.83 7.45
C GLU A 113 -8.40 5.10 6.83
N GLN A 114 -9.05 5.64 5.79
CA GLN A 114 -8.64 6.92 5.20
C GLN A 114 -8.76 8.07 6.21
N GLN A 115 -9.82 8.08 7.00
CA GLN A 115 -10.01 9.08 8.06
C GLN A 115 -8.94 8.97 9.16
N LEU A 116 -8.56 7.74 9.53
CA LEU A 116 -7.49 7.51 10.51
C LEU A 116 -6.13 7.95 9.95
N ILE A 117 -5.86 7.72 8.68
CA ILE A 117 -4.65 8.20 8.02
C ILE A 117 -4.59 9.72 8.06
N PHE A 118 -5.67 10.40 7.68
CA PHE A 118 -5.76 11.85 7.77
C PHE A 118 -5.50 12.38 9.18
N LYS A 119 -6.06 11.70 10.17
CA LYS A 119 -5.99 12.13 11.58
C LYS A 119 -4.63 11.86 12.23
N ARG A 120 -3.97 10.75 11.88
CA ARG A 120 -2.80 10.24 12.60
C ARG A 120 -1.47 10.48 11.91
N LEU A 121 -1.44 10.69 10.60
CA LEU A 121 -0.21 11.10 9.93
C LEU A 121 0.15 12.53 10.29
N SER A 122 1.46 12.85 10.25
CA SER A 122 1.89 14.23 10.27
C SER A 122 1.32 14.96 9.05
N LYS A 123 1.21 16.28 9.15
CA LYS A 123 0.69 17.11 8.05
C LYS A 123 1.52 16.94 6.77
N GLU A 124 2.83 16.89 6.91
CA GLU A 124 3.77 16.69 5.80
C GLU A 124 3.62 15.31 5.17
N SER A 125 3.57 14.26 6.00
CA SER A 125 3.39 12.88 5.53
C SER A 125 2.04 12.69 4.82
N TYR A 126 0.99 13.33 5.33
CA TYR A 126 -0.32 13.29 4.69
C TYR A 126 -0.34 13.99 3.34
N GLN A 127 0.34 15.12 3.20
CA GLN A 127 0.45 15.82 1.91
C GLN A 127 1.17 14.97 0.87
N VAL A 128 2.26 14.30 1.25
CA VAL A 128 2.98 13.37 0.38
C VAL A 128 2.08 12.21 -0.03
N PHE A 129 1.36 11.64 0.92
CA PHE A 129 0.41 10.55 0.67
C PHE A 129 -0.66 10.98 -0.34
N ARG A 130 -1.26 12.14 -0.13
CA ARG A 130 -2.28 12.69 -1.04
C ARG A 130 -1.74 12.88 -2.46
N GLN A 131 -0.55 13.43 -2.60
CA GLN A 131 0.08 13.64 -3.91
C GLN A 131 0.33 12.32 -4.62
N LYS A 132 0.85 11.31 -3.90
CA LYS A 132 1.10 9.98 -4.46
C LYS A 132 -0.19 9.27 -4.88
N GLN A 133 -1.26 9.43 -4.11
CA GLN A 133 -2.57 8.88 -4.46
C GLN A 133 -3.15 9.54 -5.72
N LEU A 134 -3.06 10.86 -5.84
CA LEU A 134 -3.50 11.57 -7.03
C LEU A 134 -2.70 11.16 -8.27
N ARG A 135 -1.38 10.98 -8.13
CA ARG A 135 -0.52 10.48 -9.21
C ARG A 135 -0.93 9.08 -9.62
N LEU A 136 -1.17 8.18 -8.66
CA LEU A 136 -1.63 6.82 -8.94
C LEU A 136 -2.93 6.83 -9.73
N PHE A 137 -3.92 7.61 -9.32
CA PHE A 137 -5.19 7.71 -10.06
C PHE A 137 -4.98 8.24 -11.47
N GLY A 138 -4.11 9.24 -11.65
CA GLY A 138 -3.74 9.75 -12.96
C GLY A 138 -3.14 8.68 -13.86
N GLU A 139 -2.19 7.89 -13.34
CA GLU A 139 -1.57 6.79 -14.07
C GLU A 139 -2.57 5.68 -14.42
N ILE A 140 -3.48 5.35 -13.51
CA ILE A 140 -4.55 4.38 -13.78
C ILE A 140 -5.41 4.86 -14.94
N LEU A 141 -5.86 6.11 -14.91
CA LEU A 141 -6.68 6.70 -15.97
C LEU A 141 -5.94 6.70 -17.32
N GLU A 142 -4.67 7.10 -17.33
CA GLU A 142 -3.83 7.08 -18.55
C GLU A 142 -3.72 5.67 -19.12
N ASN A 143 -3.47 4.67 -18.28
CA ASN A 143 -3.34 3.29 -18.73
C ASN A 143 -4.65 2.72 -19.28
N PHE A 144 -5.80 3.22 -18.82
CA PHE A 144 -7.10 2.91 -19.43
C PHE A 144 -7.43 3.77 -20.65
N GLY A 145 -6.54 4.68 -21.04
CA GLY A 145 -6.78 5.58 -22.18
C GLY A 145 -7.78 6.68 -21.89
N ILE A 146 -8.08 6.94 -20.62
CA ILE A 146 -8.98 8.03 -20.22
C ILE A 146 -8.14 9.29 -20.06
N ARG A 147 -8.48 10.32 -20.85
CA ARG A 147 -7.86 11.65 -20.73
C ARG A 147 -8.78 12.54 -19.90
N ALA A 148 -8.22 13.21 -18.93
CA ALA A 148 -8.91 14.32 -18.31
C ALA A 148 -8.88 15.50 -19.30
N ASP A 149 -10.03 15.89 -19.79
CA ASP A 149 -10.14 17.15 -20.53
C ASP A 149 -9.84 18.27 -19.54
N THR A 150 -8.68 18.87 -19.70
CA THR A 150 -8.37 20.14 -19.04
C THR A 150 -9.16 21.22 -19.78
N ALA A 151 -10.38 21.45 -19.33
CA ALA A 151 -11.10 22.64 -19.70
C ALA A 151 -10.54 23.86 -18.96
#